data_dc279276feb64a91dfdbc934ac95f2d4
#
_entry.id   dc279276feb64a91dfdbc934ac95f2d4
#
_cell.length_a   1.000
_cell.length_b   1.000
_cell.length_c   1.000
_cell.angle_alpha   90.00
_cell.angle_beta   90.00
_cell.angle_gamma   90.00
#
_symmetry.space_group_name_H-M   'P 1'
#
loop_
_entity.id
_entity.type
_entity.pdbx_description
1 polymer ?
#
loop_
_entity_poly.entity_id
_entity_poly.type
_entity_poly.pdbx_seq_one_letter_code
_entity_poly.pdbx_strand_id
1 'polypeptide(L)'
;MWGFIYFETILIFFDFSDIIVFMKHGFLKEKYGLHKSPEVEKAAERTEQHTGEKVSQNPDVRIQNYLDRLERLALDPEKKQERKMFGGEPRPRALSLLREMVMNKYVRPHKEKMAEGAAMVEEHAAREMGIEARYGEQELEQRGEIAVEDLEKSLDQWISYLSDANEPYPTWFRYYAFRNIIDLGDYDKVKGEFTKRSSGSTRLFPEIDRGALAYVEQIIEAEKDPAMLERLRKAQEATGTSRDQLLTKEKAGEFAKLSFAKQYAEGIKTAGEITEEMRNETRGKWVKYQKGTDPTALWASLQNKGTAWCTKGFATAETQLKGGDFYVYYTNDKQGKPTIPRIAIRMQEEQIGEVRGVADNNQNLEGKVAAIAEEKMKDLPGAEKYKKASTDMKQLTAIEKKTRHGEELKKDDLAFLYELNAPIEGFGYERDPRISELRKQRNPEEDMPVVFECTKDQIAHNTSEIKEGTRAYVGPLVPGIFDKIQEYGIEHIDRKSVV
;
A
#
# COMPACT_ATOMS: atom_id res chain seq x y z
N MET A 1 -14.56 5.70 -67.83
CA MET A 1 -15.69 6.43 -67.25
C MET A 1 -16.17 5.65 -66.05
N TRP A 2 -15.87 6.19 -64.86
CA TRP A 2 -16.50 5.99 -63.54
C TRP A 2 -16.65 4.57 -63.01
N GLY A 3 -15.88 4.29 -62.01
CA GLY A 3 -16.06 3.19 -61.04
C GLY A 3 -15.07 3.29 -59.89
N PHE A 4 -14.91 4.50 -59.31
CA PHE A 4 -14.34 4.69 -57.98
C PHE A 4 -15.43 4.30 -56.98
N ILE A 5 -15.22 3.22 -56.28
CA ILE A 5 -16.08 2.86 -55.17
C ILE A 5 -15.21 2.84 -53.92
N TYR A 6 -15.45 3.85 -53.10
CA TYR A 6 -15.49 3.83 -51.65
C TYR A 6 -14.93 2.55 -50.97
N PHE A 7 -13.68 2.62 -50.61
CA PHE A 7 -13.07 1.93 -49.50
C PHE A 7 -12.34 2.93 -48.60
N GLU A 8 -13.03 3.98 -48.27
CA GLU A 8 -12.62 4.93 -47.23
C GLU A 8 -13.79 5.06 -46.27
N THR A 9 -13.38 5.06 -44.96
CA THR A 9 -14.19 5.40 -43.81
C THR A 9 -14.89 4.23 -43.10
N ILE A 10 -14.10 3.24 -42.65
CA ILE A 10 -14.28 2.64 -41.33
C ILE A 10 -12.89 2.41 -40.70
N LEU A 11 -12.09 3.44 -40.63
CA LEU A 11 -11.12 3.63 -39.56
C LEU A 11 -11.87 4.31 -38.42
N ILE A 12 -12.79 3.55 -37.82
CA ILE A 12 -13.38 3.90 -36.54
C ILE A 12 -12.21 3.98 -35.58
N PHE A 13 -12.06 5.11 -34.95
CA PHE A 13 -11.27 5.45 -33.81
C PHE A 13 -11.38 4.36 -32.74
N PHE A 14 -10.65 3.27 -32.89
CA PHE A 14 -10.20 2.51 -31.75
C PHE A 14 -9.03 3.31 -31.19
N ASP A 15 -9.26 4.00 -30.09
CA ASP A 15 -8.21 4.60 -29.31
C ASP A 15 -7.20 3.49 -28.97
N PHE A 16 -5.92 3.74 -29.19
CA PHE A 16 -4.88 2.77 -28.85
C PHE A 16 -4.93 2.31 -27.39
N SER A 17 -5.52 3.13 -26.51
CA SER A 17 -5.82 2.78 -25.13
C SER A 17 -6.85 1.64 -25.03
N ASP A 18 -7.86 1.58 -25.88
CA ASP A 18 -8.86 0.50 -25.89
C ASP A 18 -8.27 -0.83 -26.35
N ILE A 19 -7.35 -0.85 -27.32
CA ILE A 19 -6.67 -2.06 -27.79
C ILE A 19 -5.76 -2.62 -26.70
N ILE A 20 -5.03 -1.79 -25.96
CA ILE A 20 -4.18 -2.19 -24.85
C ILE A 20 -5.01 -2.77 -23.71
N VAL A 21 -6.17 -2.18 -23.42
CA VAL A 21 -7.12 -2.67 -22.41
C VAL A 21 -7.65 -4.06 -22.79
N PHE A 22 -8.05 -4.28 -24.05
CA PHE A 22 -8.54 -5.59 -24.52
C PHE A 22 -7.50 -6.72 -24.41
N MET A 23 -6.22 -6.43 -24.62
CA MET A 23 -5.14 -7.42 -24.53
C MET A 23 -4.88 -7.87 -23.09
N LYS A 24 -5.00 -6.99 -22.10
CA LYS A 24 -4.74 -7.28 -20.67
C LYS A 24 -5.76 -8.20 -20.03
N HIS A 25 -7.03 -8.15 -20.43
CA HIS A 25 -8.09 -9.02 -19.89
C HIS A 25 -8.02 -10.45 -20.42
N GLY A 26 -7.38 -10.67 -21.56
CA GLY A 26 -7.16 -12.00 -22.12
C GLY A 26 -6.51 -12.96 -21.14
N PHE A 27 -5.57 -12.49 -20.32
CA PHE A 27 -4.91 -13.31 -19.31
C PHE A 27 -5.90 -13.87 -18.26
N LEU A 28 -6.74 -13.00 -17.66
CA LEU A 28 -7.71 -13.45 -16.64
C LEU A 28 -8.81 -14.34 -17.24
N LYS A 29 -9.20 -14.07 -18.48
CA LYS A 29 -10.15 -14.90 -19.24
C LYS A 29 -9.61 -16.29 -19.47
N GLU A 30 -8.39 -16.43 -19.93
CA GLU A 30 -7.74 -17.71 -20.23
C GLU A 30 -7.40 -18.48 -18.94
N LYS A 31 -6.85 -17.80 -17.95
CA LYS A 31 -6.38 -18.40 -16.69
C LYS A 31 -7.53 -18.91 -15.81
N TYR A 32 -8.63 -18.17 -15.73
CA TYR A 32 -9.71 -18.45 -14.78
C TYR A 32 -11.09 -18.57 -15.41
N GLY A 33 -11.25 -18.30 -16.70
CA GLY A 33 -12.58 -18.16 -17.30
C GLY A 33 -13.39 -17.05 -16.61
N LEU A 34 -12.72 -15.98 -16.13
CA LEU A 34 -13.29 -14.97 -15.23
C LEU A 34 -14.60 -14.37 -15.72
N HIS A 35 -14.76 -14.21 -17.04
CA HIS A 35 -15.99 -13.69 -17.65
C HIS A 35 -17.24 -14.57 -17.39
N LYS A 36 -17.07 -15.82 -16.96
CA LYS A 36 -18.15 -16.76 -16.62
C LYS A 36 -18.38 -16.86 -15.11
N SER A 37 -17.65 -16.10 -14.31
CA SER A 37 -17.77 -16.18 -12.85
C SER A 37 -19.04 -15.45 -12.36
N PRO A 38 -19.66 -15.94 -11.26
CA PRO A 38 -20.85 -15.30 -10.69
C PRO A 38 -20.59 -13.84 -10.26
N GLU A 39 -19.36 -13.52 -9.89
CA GLU A 39 -18.97 -12.18 -9.44
C GLU A 39 -19.03 -11.18 -10.60
N VAL A 40 -18.58 -11.60 -11.79
CA VAL A 40 -18.62 -10.77 -13.01
C VAL A 40 -20.06 -10.57 -13.47
N GLU A 41 -20.90 -11.61 -13.40
CA GLU A 41 -22.33 -11.52 -13.71
C GLU A 41 -23.03 -10.51 -12.79
N LYS A 42 -22.88 -10.68 -11.48
CA LYS A 42 -23.43 -9.75 -10.47
C LYS A 42 -22.93 -8.31 -10.64
N ALA A 43 -21.69 -8.15 -11.08
CA ALA A 43 -21.15 -6.80 -11.36
C ALA A 43 -21.84 -6.17 -12.54
N ALA A 44 -22.08 -6.92 -13.61
CA ALA A 44 -22.80 -6.46 -14.79
C ALA A 44 -24.26 -6.08 -14.44
N GLU A 45 -25.01 -6.96 -13.77
CA GLU A 45 -26.37 -6.69 -13.30
C GLU A 45 -26.47 -5.40 -12.48
N ARG A 46 -25.52 -5.18 -11.56
CA ARG A 46 -25.49 -3.97 -10.73
C ARG A 46 -25.16 -2.72 -11.52
N THR A 47 -24.31 -2.83 -12.55
CA THR A 47 -24.03 -1.72 -13.46
C THR A 47 -25.27 -1.39 -14.27
N GLU A 48 -25.95 -2.38 -14.85
CA GLU A 48 -27.19 -2.22 -15.59
C GLU A 48 -28.31 -1.58 -14.76
N GLN A 49 -28.47 -2.00 -13.49
CA GLN A 49 -29.44 -1.40 -12.56
C GLN A 49 -29.12 0.07 -12.25
N HIS A 50 -27.84 0.43 -12.24
CA HIS A 50 -27.42 1.79 -11.89
C HIS A 50 -27.43 2.75 -13.08
N THR A 51 -27.03 2.28 -14.26
CA THR A 51 -26.93 3.11 -15.48
C THR A 51 -28.18 3.06 -16.35
N GLY A 52 -29.00 2.02 -16.22
CA GLY A 52 -30.11 1.73 -17.13
C GLY A 52 -29.67 1.12 -18.47
N GLU A 53 -28.39 0.96 -18.73
CA GLU A 53 -27.80 0.42 -19.94
C GLU A 53 -27.33 -1.01 -19.76
N LYS A 54 -27.53 -1.87 -20.77
CA LYS A 54 -27.07 -3.26 -20.72
C LYS A 54 -25.55 -3.35 -20.90
N VAL A 55 -24.88 -4.10 -20.04
CA VAL A 55 -23.47 -4.45 -20.20
C VAL A 55 -23.33 -5.49 -21.31
N SER A 56 -22.45 -5.23 -22.28
CA SER A 56 -22.21 -6.14 -23.40
C SER A 56 -21.87 -7.56 -22.92
N GLN A 57 -22.32 -8.57 -23.67
CA GLN A 57 -21.97 -9.98 -23.40
C GLN A 57 -20.53 -10.33 -23.85
N ASN A 58 -19.80 -9.39 -24.45
CA ASN A 58 -18.39 -9.59 -24.79
C ASN A 58 -17.61 -9.90 -23.50
N PRO A 59 -16.85 -11.01 -23.45
CA PRO A 59 -16.10 -11.44 -22.28
C PRO A 59 -15.15 -10.38 -21.72
N ASP A 60 -14.48 -9.64 -22.59
CA ASP A 60 -13.48 -8.67 -22.19
C ASP A 60 -14.16 -7.42 -21.57
N VAL A 61 -15.29 -6.98 -22.15
CA VAL A 61 -16.10 -5.87 -21.60
C VAL A 61 -16.66 -6.24 -20.23
N ARG A 62 -17.08 -7.50 -20.03
CA ARG A 62 -17.58 -7.96 -18.72
C ARG A 62 -16.50 -8.00 -17.66
N ILE A 63 -15.32 -8.48 -18.01
CA ILE A 63 -14.16 -8.47 -17.11
C ILE A 63 -13.78 -7.03 -16.77
N GLN A 64 -13.72 -6.14 -17.77
CA GLN A 64 -13.43 -4.71 -17.53
C GLN A 64 -14.45 -4.09 -16.58
N ASN A 65 -15.74 -4.26 -16.84
CA ASN A 65 -16.78 -3.74 -15.95
C ASN A 65 -16.61 -4.22 -14.49
N TYR A 66 -16.22 -5.47 -14.30
CA TYR A 66 -15.94 -6.02 -12.98
C TYR A 66 -14.70 -5.37 -12.33
N LEU A 67 -13.61 -5.23 -13.08
CA LEU A 67 -12.39 -4.60 -12.61
C LEU A 67 -12.59 -3.12 -12.28
N ASP A 68 -13.30 -2.37 -13.13
CA ASP A 68 -13.66 -0.97 -12.86
C ASP A 68 -14.48 -0.81 -11.59
N ARG A 69 -15.36 -1.79 -11.33
CA ARG A 69 -16.12 -1.79 -10.09
C ARG A 69 -15.23 -2.06 -8.87
N LEU A 70 -14.29 -3.00 -8.95
CA LEU A 70 -13.31 -3.26 -7.89
C LEU A 70 -12.44 -2.02 -7.65
N GLU A 71 -12.00 -1.38 -8.72
CA GLU A 71 -11.21 -0.16 -8.65
C GLU A 71 -11.98 0.95 -7.94
N ARG A 72 -13.22 1.21 -8.34
CA ARG A 72 -14.10 2.18 -7.67
C ARG A 72 -14.32 1.86 -6.19
N LEU A 73 -14.35 0.59 -5.81
CA LEU A 73 -14.54 0.17 -4.42
C LEU A 73 -13.25 0.28 -3.59
N ALA A 74 -12.10 -0.01 -4.17
CA ALA A 74 -10.85 -0.19 -3.45
C ALA A 74 -9.76 0.85 -3.76
N LEU A 75 -9.71 1.43 -4.96
CA LEU A 75 -8.55 2.15 -5.47
C LEU A 75 -8.76 3.63 -5.81
N ASP A 76 -9.97 4.12 -6.04
CA ASP A 76 -10.21 5.44 -6.65
C ASP A 76 -10.44 6.59 -5.66
N PRO A 77 -9.47 7.50 -5.45
CA PRO A 77 -9.63 8.70 -4.65
C PRO A 77 -10.34 9.86 -5.35
N GLU A 78 -10.13 10.04 -6.67
CA GLU A 78 -10.52 11.26 -7.36
C GLU A 78 -12.02 11.35 -7.66
N LYS A 79 -12.71 10.22 -7.86
CA LYS A 79 -14.16 10.18 -8.17
C LYS A 79 -15.08 10.39 -6.96
N LYS A 80 -14.56 10.78 -5.79
CA LYS A 80 -15.36 11.14 -4.61
C LYS A 80 -16.27 12.35 -4.84
N GLN A 81 -15.87 13.32 -5.66
CA GLN A 81 -16.70 14.49 -5.94
C GLN A 81 -17.95 14.13 -6.76
N GLU A 82 -17.82 13.22 -7.74
CA GLU A 82 -18.97 12.72 -8.51
C GLU A 82 -19.93 11.90 -7.65
N ARG A 83 -19.41 11.10 -6.70
CA ARG A 83 -20.25 10.30 -5.77
C ARG A 83 -21.05 11.13 -4.78
N LYS A 84 -20.55 12.29 -4.31
CA LYS A 84 -21.32 13.21 -3.48
C LYS A 84 -22.58 13.71 -4.18
N MET A 85 -22.54 13.84 -5.51
CA MET A 85 -23.73 14.22 -6.32
C MET A 85 -24.77 13.11 -6.42
N PHE A 86 -24.40 11.84 -6.26
CA PHE A 86 -25.29 10.68 -6.45
C PHE A 86 -25.60 9.89 -5.16
N GLY A 87 -25.33 10.45 -3.97
CA GLY A 87 -25.71 9.83 -2.69
C GLY A 87 -24.92 8.56 -2.31
N GLY A 88 -23.75 8.32 -2.91
CA GLY A 88 -22.91 7.16 -2.62
C GLY A 88 -22.16 7.27 -1.30
N GLU A 89 -22.08 6.16 -0.54
CA GLU A 89 -21.33 6.08 0.70
C GLU A 89 -19.82 6.33 0.53
N PRO A 90 -19.14 6.90 1.54
CA PRO A 90 -17.71 7.15 1.49
C PRO A 90 -16.89 5.86 1.27
N ARG A 91 -15.87 5.94 0.44
CA ARG A 91 -14.96 4.85 0.11
C ARG A 91 -14.30 4.15 1.31
N PRO A 92 -13.91 4.83 2.40
CA PRO A 92 -13.34 4.19 3.58
C PRO A 92 -14.22 3.06 4.14
N ARG A 93 -15.55 3.24 4.07
CA ARG A 93 -16.49 2.22 4.53
C ARG A 93 -16.52 0.98 3.62
N ALA A 94 -16.40 1.16 2.29
CA ALA A 94 -16.39 0.03 1.36
C ALA A 94 -15.13 -0.83 1.50
N LEU A 95 -13.95 -0.20 1.64
CA LEU A 95 -12.70 -0.90 1.88
C LEU A 95 -12.67 -1.57 3.26
N SER A 96 -13.19 -0.89 4.29
CA SER A 96 -13.32 -1.44 5.64
C SER A 96 -14.23 -2.67 5.66
N LEU A 97 -15.37 -2.63 4.95
CA LEU A 97 -16.26 -3.78 4.80
C LEU A 97 -15.61 -4.95 4.04
N LEU A 98 -14.85 -4.65 2.98
CA LEU A 98 -14.11 -5.67 2.22
C LEU A 98 -13.08 -6.35 3.12
N ARG A 99 -12.30 -5.55 3.86
CA ARG A 99 -11.31 -6.04 4.83
C ARG A 99 -11.98 -6.94 5.88
N GLU A 100 -13.07 -6.49 6.48
CA GLU A 100 -13.84 -7.24 7.47
C GLU A 100 -14.35 -8.58 6.91
N MET A 101 -14.88 -8.58 5.69
CA MET A 101 -15.34 -9.82 5.02
C MET A 101 -14.21 -10.82 4.81
N VAL A 102 -13.03 -10.33 4.40
CA VAL A 102 -11.85 -11.17 4.17
C VAL A 102 -11.31 -11.73 5.48
N MET A 103 -11.21 -10.90 6.53
CA MET A 103 -10.77 -11.33 7.86
C MET A 103 -11.74 -12.37 8.47
N ASN A 104 -13.04 -12.15 8.37
CA ASN A 104 -14.06 -13.10 8.84
C ASN A 104 -14.04 -14.43 8.08
N LYS A 105 -13.62 -14.42 6.81
CA LYS A 105 -13.57 -15.65 6.01
C LYS A 105 -12.28 -16.46 6.22
N TYR A 106 -11.13 -15.79 6.32
CA TYR A 106 -9.83 -16.46 6.24
C TYR A 106 -9.04 -16.46 7.54
N VAL A 107 -9.38 -15.64 8.51
CA VAL A 107 -8.60 -15.45 9.75
C VAL A 107 -9.40 -15.84 11.00
N ARG A 108 -10.47 -15.14 11.30
CA ARG A 108 -11.19 -15.24 12.58
C ARG A 108 -11.82 -16.60 12.89
N PRO A 109 -12.27 -17.43 11.92
CA PRO A 109 -12.81 -18.76 12.20
C PRO A 109 -11.81 -19.75 12.79
N HIS A 110 -10.54 -19.41 12.87
CA HIS A 110 -9.47 -20.32 13.25
C HIS A 110 -8.80 -19.97 14.60
N LYS A 111 -9.39 -19.07 15.40
CA LYS A 111 -8.81 -18.56 16.66
C LYS A 111 -8.36 -19.69 17.61
N GLU A 112 -9.21 -20.68 17.86
CA GLU A 112 -8.91 -21.80 18.76
C GLU A 112 -7.71 -22.63 18.26
N LYS A 113 -7.70 -22.97 16.96
CA LYS A 113 -6.58 -23.70 16.34
C LYS A 113 -5.28 -22.93 16.34
N MET A 114 -5.37 -21.60 16.30
CA MET A 114 -4.19 -20.72 16.36
C MET A 114 -3.59 -20.70 17.75
N ALA A 115 -4.42 -20.69 18.79
CA ALA A 115 -3.99 -20.80 20.19
C ALA A 115 -3.27 -22.12 20.45
N GLU A 116 -3.87 -23.22 20.03
CA GLU A 116 -3.26 -24.57 20.13
C GLU A 116 -1.95 -24.65 19.35
N GLY A 117 -1.91 -24.15 18.12
CA GLY A 117 -0.71 -24.14 17.28
C GLY A 117 0.43 -23.31 17.84
N ALA A 118 0.12 -22.14 18.38
CA ALA A 118 1.13 -21.27 19.03
C ALA A 118 1.70 -21.95 20.30
N ALA A 119 0.85 -22.55 21.12
CA ALA A 119 1.27 -23.30 22.29
C ALA A 119 2.18 -24.48 21.93
N MET A 120 1.83 -25.27 20.90
CA MET A 120 2.64 -26.38 20.42
C MET A 120 4.05 -25.96 19.98
N VAL A 121 4.15 -24.82 19.26
CA VAL A 121 5.45 -24.30 18.79
C VAL A 121 6.34 -23.91 19.98
N GLU A 122 5.76 -23.24 20.97
CA GLU A 122 6.50 -22.83 22.15
C GLU A 122 6.84 -23.99 23.08
N GLU A 123 5.95 -24.96 23.24
CA GLU A 123 6.25 -26.18 23.99
C GLU A 123 7.40 -26.96 23.32
N HIS A 124 7.45 -27.00 22.00
CA HIS A 124 8.53 -27.63 21.28
C HIS A 124 9.87 -26.89 21.49
N ALA A 125 9.85 -25.58 21.38
CA ALA A 125 11.04 -24.76 21.64
C ALA A 125 11.50 -24.84 23.10
N ALA A 126 10.56 -24.88 24.06
CA ALA A 126 10.88 -25.06 25.48
C ALA A 126 11.52 -26.43 25.76
N ARG A 127 10.99 -27.51 25.14
CA ARG A 127 11.57 -28.87 25.26
C ARG A 127 12.99 -28.95 24.70
N GLU A 128 13.27 -28.27 23.59
CA GLU A 128 14.63 -28.19 23.02
C GLU A 128 15.60 -27.47 23.98
N MET A 129 15.09 -26.54 24.78
CA MET A 129 15.85 -25.83 25.81
C MET A 129 15.86 -26.55 27.19
N GLY A 130 15.20 -27.72 27.29
CA GLY A 130 15.11 -28.49 28.54
C GLY A 130 14.14 -27.92 29.57
N ILE A 131 13.18 -27.10 29.14
CA ILE A 131 12.16 -26.43 29.96
C ILE A 131 10.81 -27.11 29.73
N GLU A 132 10.08 -27.45 30.81
CA GLU A 132 8.70 -27.95 30.70
C GLU A 132 7.75 -26.74 30.71
N ALA A 133 7.19 -26.37 29.57
CA ALA A 133 6.20 -25.31 29.45
C ALA A 133 4.80 -25.94 29.46
N ARG A 134 3.94 -25.48 30.39
CA ARG A 134 2.51 -25.80 30.42
C ARG A 134 1.72 -24.52 30.55
N TYR A 135 0.76 -24.32 29.64
CA TYR A 135 -0.04 -23.11 29.59
C TYR A 135 -1.42 -23.33 30.21
N GLY A 136 -1.86 -22.38 31.02
CA GLY A 136 -3.23 -22.32 31.53
C GLY A 136 -4.22 -21.87 30.43
N GLU A 137 -5.49 -22.12 30.65
CA GLU A 137 -6.57 -21.81 29.70
C GLU A 137 -6.59 -20.30 29.31
N GLN A 138 -6.37 -19.40 30.27
CA GLN A 138 -6.29 -17.95 30.01
C GLN A 138 -5.05 -17.55 29.19
N GLU A 139 -3.92 -18.21 29.42
CA GLU A 139 -2.69 -17.96 28.64
C GLU A 139 -2.86 -18.45 27.20
N LEU A 140 -3.51 -19.59 26.99
CA LEU A 140 -3.85 -20.09 25.66
C LEU A 140 -4.80 -19.15 24.90
N GLU A 141 -5.79 -18.58 25.60
CA GLU A 141 -6.70 -17.61 24.99
C GLU A 141 -5.97 -16.33 24.55
N GLN A 142 -5.13 -15.76 25.41
CA GLN A 142 -4.33 -14.58 25.08
C GLN A 142 -3.36 -14.85 23.90
N ARG A 143 -2.74 -16.04 23.86
CA ARG A 143 -1.87 -16.44 22.73
C ARG A 143 -2.66 -16.57 21.43
N GLY A 144 -3.88 -17.11 21.51
CA GLY A 144 -4.79 -17.18 20.39
C GLY A 144 -5.16 -15.81 19.84
N GLU A 145 -5.37 -14.83 20.71
CA GLU A 145 -5.65 -13.45 20.32
C GLU A 145 -4.46 -12.80 19.62
N ILE A 146 -3.26 -12.92 20.19
CA ILE A 146 -2.03 -12.41 19.58
C ILE A 146 -1.79 -13.06 18.20
N ALA A 147 -1.94 -14.38 18.10
CA ALA A 147 -1.73 -15.09 16.86
C ALA A 147 -2.76 -14.70 15.78
N VAL A 148 -4.02 -14.46 16.16
CA VAL A 148 -5.06 -13.93 15.24
C VAL A 148 -4.69 -12.53 14.80
N GLU A 149 -4.27 -11.65 15.71
CA GLU A 149 -3.86 -10.28 15.39
C GLU A 149 -2.66 -10.26 14.42
N ASP A 150 -1.67 -11.10 14.64
CA ASP A 150 -0.52 -11.18 13.75
C ASP A 150 -0.91 -11.71 12.36
N LEU A 151 -1.82 -12.69 12.29
CA LEU A 151 -2.34 -13.19 11.03
C LEU A 151 -3.18 -12.11 10.32
N GLU A 152 -4.03 -11.37 11.04
CA GLU A 152 -4.78 -10.23 10.50
C GLU A 152 -3.82 -9.18 9.93
N LYS A 153 -2.78 -8.79 10.67
CA LYS A 153 -1.76 -7.84 10.20
C LYS A 153 -1.06 -8.31 8.93
N SER A 154 -0.69 -9.60 8.86
CA SER A 154 -0.02 -10.16 7.67
C SER A 154 -0.90 -10.11 6.43
N LEU A 155 -2.20 -10.37 6.55
CA LEU A 155 -3.16 -10.25 5.46
C LEU A 155 -3.48 -8.79 5.14
N ASP A 156 -3.58 -7.95 6.17
CA ASP A 156 -3.88 -6.53 6.04
C ASP A 156 -2.79 -5.76 5.29
N GLN A 157 -1.54 -6.13 5.46
CA GLN A 157 -0.43 -5.59 4.66
C GLN A 157 -0.68 -5.81 3.15
N TRP A 158 -1.14 -7.00 2.75
CA TRP A 158 -1.49 -7.28 1.36
C TRP A 158 -2.70 -6.49 0.88
N ILE A 159 -3.75 -6.39 1.71
CA ILE A 159 -4.96 -5.62 1.37
C ILE A 159 -4.57 -4.16 1.18
N SER A 160 -3.84 -3.58 2.13
CA SER A 160 -3.41 -2.19 2.09
C SER A 160 -2.54 -1.90 0.87
N TYR A 161 -1.55 -2.75 0.61
CA TYR A 161 -0.67 -2.62 -0.54
C TYR A 161 -1.44 -2.69 -1.87
N LEU A 162 -2.29 -3.71 -2.03
CA LEU A 162 -3.03 -3.91 -3.28
C LEU A 162 -4.18 -2.92 -3.46
N SER A 163 -4.60 -2.19 -2.42
CA SER A 163 -5.60 -1.13 -2.49
C SER A 163 -5.02 0.28 -2.53
N ASP A 164 -3.71 0.45 -2.37
CA ASP A 164 -3.07 1.75 -2.43
C ASP A 164 -3.12 2.31 -3.87
N ALA A 165 -3.74 3.48 -4.02
CA ALA A 165 -3.88 4.16 -5.31
C ALA A 165 -2.53 4.64 -5.88
N ASN A 166 -1.51 4.80 -5.03
CA ASN A 166 -0.16 5.23 -5.43
C ASN A 166 0.71 4.09 -5.95
N GLU A 167 0.31 2.83 -5.72
CA GLU A 167 1.05 1.70 -6.25
C GLU A 167 0.78 1.55 -7.76
N PRO A 168 1.83 1.40 -8.57
CA PRO A 168 1.74 1.52 -10.03
C PRO A 168 1.13 0.31 -10.74
N TYR A 169 0.63 -0.65 -10.01
CA TYR A 169 0.08 -1.88 -10.61
C TYR A 169 -1.33 -1.68 -11.14
N PRO A 170 -1.64 -2.20 -12.34
CA PRO A 170 -2.98 -2.16 -12.90
C PRO A 170 -3.95 -3.03 -12.10
N THR A 171 -5.23 -2.68 -12.12
CA THR A 171 -6.27 -3.36 -11.34
C THR A 171 -6.37 -4.86 -11.63
N TRP A 172 -6.16 -5.28 -12.89
CA TRP A 172 -6.16 -6.70 -13.25
C TRP A 172 -5.07 -7.49 -12.51
N PHE A 173 -3.88 -6.92 -12.36
CA PHE A 173 -2.76 -7.57 -11.66
C PHE A 173 -2.99 -7.61 -10.15
N ARG A 174 -3.51 -6.51 -9.57
CA ARG A 174 -3.88 -6.46 -8.15
C ARG A 174 -4.93 -7.52 -7.82
N TYR A 175 -5.95 -7.66 -8.67
CA TYR A 175 -6.93 -8.75 -8.54
C TYR A 175 -6.27 -10.12 -8.64
N TYR A 176 -5.37 -10.32 -9.62
CA TYR A 176 -4.65 -11.57 -9.80
C TYR A 176 -3.81 -11.95 -8.58
N ALA A 177 -2.99 -11.03 -8.10
CA ALA A 177 -2.16 -11.23 -6.91
C ALA A 177 -3.01 -11.54 -5.69
N PHE A 178 -4.00 -10.68 -5.37
CA PHE A 178 -4.85 -10.85 -4.20
C PHE A 178 -5.61 -12.18 -4.19
N ARG A 179 -6.17 -12.59 -5.32
CA ARG A 179 -6.87 -13.86 -5.45
C ARG A 179 -6.01 -15.06 -5.07
N ASN A 180 -4.70 -14.99 -5.31
CA ASN A 180 -3.80 -16.12 -5.16
C ASN A 180 -3.00 -16.12 -3.85
N ILE A 181 -2.77 -14.95 -3.24
CA ILE A 181 -1.98 -14.89 -1.99
C ILE A 181 -2.64 -15.63 -0.84
N ILE A 182 -3.96 -15.71 -0.84
CA ILE A 182 -4.74 -16.44 0.17
C ILE A 182 -4.45 -17.95 0.20
N ASP A 183 -3.91 -18.48 -0.90
CA ASP A 183 -3.53 -19.90 -1.05
C ASP A 183 -2.03 -20.13 -0.77
N LEU A 184 -1.25 -19.09 -0.51
CA LEU A 184 0.18 -19.20 -0.24
C LEU A 184 0.44 -19.57 1.23
N GLY A 185 1.26 -20.59 1.42
CA GLY A 185 1.89 -20.91 2.70
C GLY A 185 3.30 -20.30 2.80
N ASP A 186 4.17 -20.93 3.59
CA ASP A 186 5.53 -20.46 3.79
C ASP A 186 6.39 -20.59 2.53
N TYR A 187 7.33 -19.68 2.37
CA TYR A 187 8.37 -19.77 1.36
C TYR A 187 9.53 -20.61 1.88
N ASP A 188 9.73 -21.79 1.26
CA ASP A 188 10.88 -22.64 1.52
C ASP A 188 12.11 -22.08 0.75
N LYS A 189 13.01 -21.44 1.46
CA LYS A 189 14.22 -20.82 0.87
C LYS A 189 15.16 -21.87 0.23
N VAL A 190 15.16 -23.10 0.74
CA VAL A 190 16.05 -24.18 0.21
C VAL A 190 15.52 -24.69 -1.13
N LYS A 191 14.22 -24.94 -1.22
CA LYS A 191 13.57 -25.37 -2.45
C LYS A 191 13.26 -24.22 -3.40
N GLY A 192 13.17 -22.99 -2.87
CA GLY A 192 12.75 -21.82 -3.61
C GLY A 192 11.29 -21.89 -4.07
N GLU A 193 10.42 -22.41 -3.22
CA GLU A 193 9.01 -22.64 -3.54
C GLU A 193 8.11 -22.27 -2.35
N PHE A 194 6.88 -21.87 -2.66
CA PHE A 194 5.83 -21.70 -1.65
C PHE A 194 5.13 -23.01 -1.37
N THR A 195 4.88 -23.30 -0.11
CA THR A 195 3.96 -24.36 0.28
C THR A 195 2.52 -23.92 0.00
N LYS A 196 1.60 -24.87 -0.15
CA LYS A 196 0.19 -24.57 -0.28
C LYS A 196 -0.41 -24.32 1.11
N ARG A 197 -1.16 -23.23 1.27
CA ARG A 197 -1.90 -22.95 2.50
C ARG A 197 -3.07 -23.92 2.63
N SER A 198 -3.18 -24.60 3.76
CA SER A 198 -4.34 -25.41 4.08
C SER A 198 -5.47 -24.52 4.64
N SER A 199 -6.72 -24.98 4.49
CA SER A 199 -7.85 -24.36 5.20
C SER A 199 -7.61 -24.44 6.70
N GLY A 200 -7.68 -23.29 7.38
CA GLY A 200 -7.39 -23.20 8.81
C GLY A 200 -5.92 -23.16 9.19
N SER A 201 -5.02 -22.86 8.24
CA SER A 201 -3.62 -22.61 8.55
C SER A 201 -3.48 -21.40 9.46
N THR A 202 -2.72 -21.57 10.55
CA THR A 202 -2.38 -20.53 11.52
C THR A 202 -1.11 -19.76 11.16
N ARG A 203 -0.44 -20.15 10.07
CA ARG A 203 0.78 -19.49 9.61
C ARG A 203 0.48 -18.13 9.00
N LEU A 204 1.35 -17.16 9.22
CA LEU A 204 1.25 -15.82 8.63
C LEU A 204 1.18 -15.89 7.11
N PHE A 205 0.54 -14.89 6.49
CA PHE A 205 0.67 -14.72 5.05
C PHE A 205 2.09 -14.28 4.70
N PRO A 206 2.63 -14.67 3.53
CA PRO A 206 3.98 -14.30 3.15
C PRO A 206 4.18 -12.80 3.15
N GLU A 207 5.37 -12.36 3.48
CA GLU A 207 5.76 -10.96 3.34
C GLU A 207 5.74 -10.53 1.87
N ILE A 208 5.41 -9.24 1.66
CA ILE A 208 5.31 -8.68 0.31
C ILE A 208 6.70 -8.37 -0.23
N ASP A 209 7.08 -8.98 -1.35
CA ASP A 209 8.21 -8.55 -2.17
C ASP A 209 7.70 -7.82 -3.41
N ARG A 210 7.78 -6.48 -3.38
CA ARG A 210 7.32 -5.63 -4.48
C ARG A 210 8.10 -5.85 -5.77
N GLY A 211 9.39 -6.16 -5.66
CA GLY A 211 10.22 -6.47 -6.81
C GLY A 211 9.82 -7.77 -7.49
N ALA A 212 9.46 -8.79 -6.70
CA ALA A 212 8.95 -10.04 -7.22
C ALA A 212 7.57 -9.87 -7.89
N LEU A 213 6.68 -9.05 -7.30
CA LEU A 213 5.40 -8.72 -7.93
C LEU A 213 5.60 -8.00 -9.27
N ALA A 214 6.49 -7.01 -9.32
CA ALA A 214 6.81 -6.29 -10.54
C ALA A 214 7.41 -7.21 -11.62
N TYR A 215 8.24 -8.18 -11.22
CA TYR A 215 8.76 -9.20 -12.12
C TYR A 215 7.64 -10.06 -12.72
N VAL A 216 6.69 -10.51 -11.90
CA VAL A 216 5.55 -11.32 -12.35
C VAL A 216 4.69 -10.52 -13.34
N GLU A 217 4.35 -9.28 -13.01
CA GLU A 217 3.53 -8.41 -13.86
C GLU A 217 4.17 -8.23 -15.24
N GLN A 218 5.44 -7.78 -15.27
CA GLN A 218 6.12 -7.46 -16.53
C GLN A 218 6.21 -8.66 -17.49
N ILE A 219 6.42 -9.89 -16.97
CA ILE A 219 6.50 -11.08 -17.83
C ILE A 219 5.12 -11.44 -18.38
N ILE A 220 4.06 -11.33 -17.58
CA ILE A 220 2.69 -11.58 -18.05
C ILE A 220 2.27 -10.52 -19.09
N GLU A 221 2.63 -9.25 -18.88
CA GLU A 221 2.38 -8.20 -19.87
C GLU A 221 3.13 -8.44 -21.17
N ALA A 222 4.41 -8.80 -21.09
CA ALA A 222 5.23 -9.10 -22.26
C ALA A 222 4.71 -10.29 -23.09
N GLU A 223 4.02 -11.24 -22.46
CA GLU A 223 3.37 -12.34 -23.18
C GLU A 223 2.23 -11.85 -24.08
N LYS A 224 1.47 -10.85 -23.63
CA LYS A 224 0.29 -10.31 -24.31
C LYS A 224 0.61 -9.10 -25.20
N ASP A 225 1.66 -8.34 -24.90
CA ASP A 225 2.05 -7.12 -25.61
C ASP A 225 3.40 -7.30 -26.32
N PRO A 226 3.43 -7.47 -27.66
CA PRO A 226 4.66 -7.58 -28.42
C PRO A 226 5.58 -6.35 -28.28
N ALA A 227 5.03 -5.16 -28.10
CA ALA A 227 5.82 -3.96 -27.93
C ALA A 227 6.55 -3.96 -26.57
N MET A 228 5.88 -4.40 -25.53
CA MET A 228 6.49 -4.59 -24.21
C MET A 228 7.56 -5.66 -24.23
N LEU A 229 7.31 -6.80 -24.89
CA LEU A 229 8.33 -7.86 -25.07
C LEU A 229 9.58 -7.33 -25.75
N GLU A 230 9.44 -6.59 -26.85
CA GLU A 230 10.57 -6.04 -27.59
C GLU A 230 11.34 -4.99 -26.77
N ARG A 231 10.65 -4.17 -25.99
CA ARG A 231 11.29 -3.20 -25.09
C ARG A 231 12.10 -3.89 -24.00
N LEU A 232 11.54 -4.94 -23.36
CA LEU A 232 12.25 -5.74 -22.35
C LEU A 232 13.46 -6.45 -22.96
N ARG A 233 13.35 -7.02 -24.17
CA ARG A 233 14.48 -7.63 -24.84
C ARG A 233 15.61 -6.63 -25.11
N LYS A 234 15.29 -5.47 -25.66
CA LYS A 234 16.30 -4.42 -25.89
C LYS A 234 16.97 -3.98 -24.59
N ALA A 235 16.19 -3.85 -23.51
CA ALA A 235 16.73 -3.50 -22.22
C ALA A 235 17.65 -4.60 -21.65
N GLN A 236 17.28 -5.87 -21.81
CA GLN A 236 18.13 -7.00 -21.44
C GLN A 236 19.44 -7.06 -22.28
N GLU A 237 19.34 -6.85 -23.57
CA GLU A 237 20.52 -6.76 -24.46
C GLU A 237 21.47 -5.63 -24.05
N ALA A 238 20.93 -4.45 -23.73
CA ALA A 238 21.70 -3.30 -23.25
C ALA A 238 22.41 -3.56 -21.91
N THR A 239 21.89 -4.48 -21.09
CA THR A 239 22.50 -4.89 -19.81
C THR A 239 23.49 -6.06 -19.95
N GLY A 240 23.74 -6.53 -21.18
CA GLY A 240 24.68 -7.63 -21.45
C GLY A 240 24.09 -9.03 -21.16
N THR A 241 22.77 -9.15 -21.07
CA THR A 241 22.11 -10.46 -20.94
C THR A 241 22.44 -11.30 -22.18
N SER A 242 22.88 -12.53 -21.96
CA SER A 242 23.24 -13.45 -23.07
C SER A 242 22.00 -13.80 -23.91
N ARG A 243 22.22 -14.05 -25.19
CA ARG A 243 21.14 -14.21 -26.19
C ARG A 243 20.16 -15.36 -25.84
N ASP A 244 20.65 -16.41 -25.23
CA ASP A 244 19.87 -17.59 -24.78
C ASP A 244 19.04 -17.28 -23.53
N GLN A 245 19.42 -16.28 -22.76
CA GLN A 245 18.71 -15.82 -21.56
C GLN A 245 17.66 -14.75 -21.85
N LEU A 246 17.69 -14.12 -23.02
CA LEU A 246 16.70 -13.11 -23.38
C LEU A 246 15.28 -13.64 -23.28
N LEU A 247 14.35 -12.76 -22.87
CA LEU A 247 12.94 -13.07 -22.83
C LEU A 247 12.40 -13.26 -24.25
N THR A 248 11.72 -14.40 -24.49
CA THR A 248 11.00 -14.67 -25.73
C THR A 248 9.51 -14.81 -25.45
N LYS A 249 8.68 -14.76 -26.49
CA LYS A 249 7.24 -14.97 -26.35
C LYS A 249 6.92 -16.36 -25.78
N GLU A 250 7.68 -17.37 -26.19
CA GLU A 250 7.54 -18.73 -25.70
C GLU A 250 7.84 -18.79 -24.19
N LYS A 251 8.95 -18.23 -23.73
CA LYS A 251 9.32 -18.16 -22.30
C LYS A 251 8.28 -17.41 -21.49
N ALA A 252 7.80 -16.27 -22.00
CA ALA A 252 6.76 -15.49 -21.34
C ALA A 252 5.44 -16.29 -21.26
N GLY A 253 5.08 -17.02 -22.34
CA GLY A 253 3.89 -17.88 -22.37
C GLY A 253 3.99 -19.08 -21.42
N GLU A 254 5.17 -19.71 -21.30
CA GLU A 254 5.41 -20.77 -20.33
C GLU A 254 5.29 -20.24 -18.90
N PHE A 255 5.89 -19.10 -18.62
CA PHE A 255 5.78 -18.43 -17.31
C PHE A 255 4.34 -18.05 -16.97
N ALA A 256 3.57 -17.50 -17.89
CA ALA A 256 2.17 -17.15 -17.69
C ALA A 256 1.28 -18.35 -17.33
N LYS A 257 1.63 -19.56 -17.79
CA LYS A 257 0.91 -20.80 -17.45
C LYS A 257 1.19 -21.29 -16.03
N LEU A 258 2.31 -20.92 -15.41
CA LEU A 258 2.65 -21.31 -14.04
C LEU A 258 1.60 -20.81 -13.04
N SER A 259 1.48 -21.48 -11.88
CA SER A 259 0.70 -20.93 -10.75
C SER A 259 1.34 -19.64 -10.23
N PHE A 260 0.54 -18.78 -9.61
CA PHE A 260 1.06 -17.54 -8.98
C PHE A 260 2.18 -17.85 -7.97
N ALA A 261 2.03 -18.92 -7.18
CA ALA A 261 3.05 -19.36 -6.23
C ALA A 261 4.42 -19.59 -6.90
N LYS A 262 4.44 -20.23 -8.07
CA LYS A 262 5.67 -20.47 -8.84
C LYS A 262 6.20 -19.20 -9.49
N GLN A 263 5.32 -18.38 -10.05
CA GLN A 263 5.70 -17.08 -10.63
C GLN A 263 6.32 -16.16 -9.58
N TYR A 264 5.68 -16.06 -8.42
CA TYR A 264 6.14 -15.21 -7.33
C TYR A 264 7.46 -15.73 -6.72
N ALA A 265 7.58 -17.04 -6.56
CA ALA A 265 8.83 -17.67 -6.13
C ALA A 265 9.98 -17.40 -7.11
N GLU A 266 9.73 -17.43 -8.42
CA GLU A 266 10.73 -17.08 -9.42
C GLU A 266 11.13 -15.59 -9.33
N GLY A 267 10.17 -14.70 -9.13
CA GLY A 267 10.43 -13.28 -8.87
C GLY A 267 11.32 -13.05 -7.64
N ILE A 268 11.10 -13.82 -6.55
CA ILE A 268 11.94 -13.76 -5.34
C ILE A 268 13.35 -14.28 -5.64
N LYS A 269 13.50 -15.40 -6.36
CA LYS A 269 14.82 -15.93 -6.73
C LYS A 269 15.64 -14.94 -7.54
N THR A 270 14.99 -14.20 -8.45
CA THR A 270 15.67 -13.19 -9.29
C THR A 270 15.90 -11.87 -8.56
N ALA A 271 15.46 -11.73 -7.31
CA ALA A 271 15.58 -10.48 -6.56
C ALA A 271 17.04 -10.11 -6.23
N GLY A 272 17.91 -11.09 -6.03
CA GLY A 272 19.25 -10.87 -5.46
C GLY A 272 19.19 -10.56 -3.95
N GLU A 273 20.35 -10.40 -3.34
CA GLU A 273 20.44 -10.08 -1.91
C GLU A 273 21.42 -8.93 -1.65
N ILE A 274 21.09 -8.08 -0.69
CA ILE A 274 22.03 -7.11 -0.11
C ILE A 274 22.59 -7.74 1.15
N THR A 275 23.86 -8.16 1.08
CA THR A 275 24.55 -8.79 2.23
C THR A 275 24.81 -7.80 3.35
N GLU A 276 25.06 -8.30 4.57
CA GLU A 276 25.41 -7.46 5.72
C GLU A 276 26.69 -6.62 5.47
N GLU A 277 27.65 -7.19 4.75
CA GLU A 277 28.86 -6.47 4.34
C GLU A 277 28.51 -5.26 3.44
N MET A 278 27.63 -5.45 2.45
CA MET A 278 27.14 -4.38 1.58
C MET A 278 26.37 -3.32 2.37
N ARG A 279 25.61 -3.73 3.42
CA ARG A 279 24.87 -2.81 4.30
C ARG A 279 25.80 -1.95 5.15
N ASN A 280 27.01 -2.39 5.44
CA ASN A 280 27.99 -1.65 6.21
C ASN A 280 28.67 -0.54 5.40
N GLU A 281 28.74 -0.64 4.08
CA GLU A 281 29.29 0.42 3.22
C GLU A 281 28.27 1.56 3.08
N THR A 282 28.70 2.79 3.37
CA THR A 282 27.87 3.99 3.27
C THR A 282 28.38 4.99 2.25
N ARG A 283 29.63 4.85 1.79
CA ARG A 283 30.18 5.74 0.76
C ARG A 283 29.59 5.41 -0.60
N GLY A 284 29.23 6.44 -1.34
CA GLY A 284 28.56 6.23 -2.63
C GLY A 284 28.25 7.53 -3.33
N LYS A 285 27.30 7.47 -4.25
CA LYS A 285 26.85 8.65 -4.97
C LYS A 285 25.37 8.59 -5.32
N TRP A 286 24.75 9.75 -5.47
CA TRP A 286 23.43 9.91 -6.06
C TRP A 286 23.49 9.87 -7.58
N VAL A 287 22.52 9.17 -8.17
CA VAL A 287 22.23 9.20 -9.60
C VAL A 287 20.81 9.71 -9.79
N LYS A 288 20.63 10.69 -10.65
CA LYS A 288 19.33 11.23 -11.04
C LYS A 288 18.91 10.59 -12.36
N TYR A 289 17.69 10.07 -12.39
CA TYR A 289 16.98 9.66 -13.59
C TYR A 289 15.91 10.71 -13.86
N GLN A 290 16.00 11.39 -14.98
CA GLN A 290 15.18 12.55 -15.28
C GLN A 290 13.77 12.12 -15.72
N LYS A 291 12.76 12.89 -15.31
CA LYS A 291 11.37 12.74 -15.77
C LYS A 291 11.29 12.64 -17.29
N GLY A 292 10.49 11.70 -17.78
CA GLY A 292 10.24 11.50 -19.21
C GLY A 292 11.36 10.80 -20.00
N THR A 293 12.47 10.40 -19.34
CA THR A 293 13.55 9.63 -20.01
C THR A 293 13.20 8.16 -20.12
N ASP A 294 13.92 7.45 -20.99
CA ASP A 294 13.81 6.00 -21.16
C ASP A 294 14.13 5.28 -19.83
N PRO A 295 13.28 4.37 -19.35
CA PRO A 295 13.45 3.71 -18.06
C PRO A 295 14.57 2.67 -18.03
N THR A 296 15.15 2.28 -19.16
CA THR A 296 16.13 1.19 -19.26
C THR A 296 17.29 1.34 -18.28
N ALA A 297 17.85 2.54 -18.16
CA ALA A 297 18.98 2.79 -17.26
C ALA A 297 18.61 2.61 -15.78
N LEU A 298 17.45 3.13 -15.34
CA LEU A 298 16.94 2.93 -14.01
C LEU A 298 16.64 1.45 -13.76
N TRP A 299 15.85 0.85 -14.63
CA TRP A 299 15.46 -0.56 -14.52
C TRP A 299 16.68 -1.48 -14.44
N ALA A 300 17.65 -1.33 -15.34
CA ALA A 300 18.87 -2.14 -15.39
C ALA A 300 19.70 -2.05 -14.12
N SER A 301 19.82 -0.86 -13.55
CA SER A 301 20.62 -0.62 -12.34
C SER A 301 20.09 -1.31 -11.10
N LEU A 302 18.81 -1.71 -11.09
CA LEU A 302 18.13 -2.33 -9.97
C LEU A 302 18.04 -3.86 -10.07
N GLN A 303 18.36 -4.45 -11.24
CA GLN A 303 18.24 -5.90 -11.42
C GLN A 303 19.26 -6.66 -10.57
N ASN A 304 18.81 -7.74 -9.91
CA ASN A 304 19.64 -8.61 -9.05
C ASN A 304 20.37 -7.86 -7.91
N LYS A 305 19.75 -6.81 -7.35
CA LYS A 305 20.35 -5.96 -6.32
C LYS A 305 19.62 -5.99 -4.97
N GLY A 306 18.61 -6.86 -4.80
CA GLY A 306 17.94 -7.11 -3.52
C GLY A 306 17.17 -5.90 -2.94
N THR A 307 16.72 -4.97 -3.79
CA THR A 307 16.05 -3.74 -3.29
C THR A 307 14.60 -3.96 -2.91
N ALA A 308 13.96 -5.02 -3.38
CA ALA A 308 12.51 -5.26 -3.29
C ALA A 308 11.63 -4.10 -3.83
N TRP A 309 12.20 -3.14 -4.55
CA TRP A 309 11.47 -1.99 -5.09
C TRP A 309 10.68 -2.37 -6.35
N CYS A 310 9.45 -1.85 -6.45
CA CYS A 310 8.59 -2.11 -7.62
C CYS A 310 9.21 -1.62 -8.95
N THR A 311 10.09 -0.62 -8.92
CA THR A 311 10.86 -0.13 -10.08
C THR A 311 11.82 -1.14 -10.71
N LYS A 312 11.96 -2.34 -10.11
CA LYS A 312 12.54 -3.51 -10.79
C LYS A 312 11.67 -4.00 -11.97
N GLY A 313 10.39 -3.67 -11.99
CA GLY A 313 9.53 -3.83 -13.15
C GLY A 313 9.76 -2.72 -14.17
N PHE A 314 9.89 -3.07 -15.46
CA PHE A 314 10.15 -2.10 -16.52
C PHE A 314 9.00 -1.09 -16.68
N ALA A 315 7.75 -1.58 -16.72
CA ALA A 315 6.56 -0.73 -16.80
C ALA A 315 6.44 0.20 -15.60
N THR A 316 6.77 -0.30 -14.41
CA THR A 316 6.79 0.48 -13.17
C THR A 316 7.85 1.58 -13.22
N ALA A 317 9.07 1.26 -13.64
CA ALA A 317 10.14 2.26 -13.81
C ALA A 317 9.70 3.36 -14.81
N GLU A 318 9.04 2.98 -15.91
CA GLU A 318 8.48 3.92 -16.87
C GLU A 318 7.41 4.81 -16.25
N THR A 319 6.47 4.24 -15.55
CA THR A 319 5.38 4.98 -14.87
C THR A 319 5.94 5.97 -13.85
N GLN A 320 6.93 5.56 -13.08
CA GLN A 320 7.59 6.43 -12.10
C GLN A 320 8.28 7.62 -12.78
N LEU A 321 9.02 7.37 -13.87
CA LEU A 321 9.68 8.44 -14.62
C LEU A 321 8.71 9.34 -15.41
N LYS A 322 7.50 8.88 -15.72
CA LYS A 322 6.45 9.76 -16.25
C LYS A 322 5.94 10.74 -15.18
N GLY A 323 5.86 10.30 -13.92
CA GLY A 323 5.38 11.12 -12.79
C GLY A 323 6.36 12.19 -12.33
N GLY A 324 7.66 11.91 -12.30
CA GLY A 324 8.69 12.84 -11.81
C GLY A 324 10.09 12.32 -11.96
N ASP A 325 11.06 13.10 -11.51
CA ASP A 325 12.46 12.66 -11.39
C ASP A 325 12.58 11.51 -10.37
N PHE A 326 13.56 10.64 -10.58
CA PHE A 326 13.84 9.54 -9.68
C PHE A 326 15.31 9.57 -9.29
N TYR A 327 15.60 9.57 -7.99
CA TYR A 327 16.95 9.60 -7.47
C TYR A 327 17.27 8.29 -6.76
N VAL A 328 18.44 7.72 -7.04
CA VAL A 328 18.93 6.54 -6.34
C VAL A 328 20.32 6.82 -5.76
N TYR A 329 20.49 6.50 -4.48
CA TYR A 329 21.81 6.47 -3.86
C TYR A 329 22.38 5.07 -3.98
N TYR A 330 23.54 4.98 -4.63
CA TYR A 330 24.30 3.74 -4.78
C TYR A 330 25.51 3.78 -3.87
N THR A 331 25.66 2.80 -3.00
CA THR A 331 26.90 2.58 -2.27
C THR A 331 27.90 1.77 -3.09
N ASN A 332 29.16 1.84 -2.72
CA ASN A 332 30.25 1.18 -3.41
C ASN A 332 30.17 -0.35 -3.25
N ASP A 333 30.43 -1.06 -4.31
CA ASP A 333 30.69 -2.50 -4.30
C ASP A 333 32.15 -2.81 -3.86
N LYS A 334 32.53 -4.10 -3.85
CA LYS A 334 33.86 -4.56 -3.48
C LYS A 334 34.97 -3.99 -4.37
N GLN A 335 34.65 -3.52 -5.57
CA GLN A 335 35.56 -2.88 -6.50
C GLN A 335 35.60 -1.34 -6.35
N GLY A 336 34.87 -0.79 -5.38
CA GLY A 336 34.77 0.65 -5.13
C GLY A 336 33.88 1.39 -6.13
N LYS A 337 33.05 0.68 -6.91
CA LYS A 337 32.10 1.28 -7.85
C LYS A 337 30.73 1.45 -7.16
N PRO A 338 30.07 2.60 -7.31
CA PRO A 338 28.76 2.85 -6.72
C PRO A 338 27.66 2.12 -7.54
N THR A 339 27.40 0.87 -7.18
CA THR A 339 26.48 -0.02 -7.90
C THR A 339 25.42 -0.68 -7.00
N ILE A 340 25.50 -0.49 -5.68
CA ILE A 340 24.56 -1.11 -4.72
C ILE A 340 23.49 -0.09 -4.31
N PRO A 341 22.25 -0.19 -4.82
CA PRO A 341 21.20 0.78 -4.53
C PRO A 341 20.75 0.64 -3.05
N ARG A 342 20.66 1.76 -2.34
CA ARG A 342 20.34 1.80 -0.91
C ARG A 342 19.18 2.75 -0.57
N ILE A 343 19.04 3.84 -1.30
CA ILE A 343 18.00 4.82 -1.10
C ILE A 343 17.38 5.17 -2.45
N ALA A 344 16.07 5.21 -2.52
CA ALA A 344 15.35 5.77 -3.65
C ALA A 344 14.52 6.97 -3.18
N ILE A 345 14.54 8.06 -3.94
CA ILE A 345 13.64 9.21 -3.78
C ILE A 345 12.87 9.37 -5.09
N ARG A 346 11.56 9.21 -5.03
CA ARG A 346 10.65 9.44 -6.14
C ARG A 346 10.05 10.83 -6.03
N MET A 347 10.19 11.60 -7.08
CA MET A 347 9.46 12.85 -7.20
C MET A 347 8.09 12.58 -7.84
N GLN A 348 7.10 13.33 -7.39
CA GLN A 348 5.80 13.40 -8.04
C GLN A 348 5.57 14.86 -8.40
N GLU A 349 5.61 15.15 -9.70
CA GLU A 349 5.73 16.51 -10.20
C GLU A 349 6.96 17.22 -9.59
N GLU A 350 6.74 18.29 -8.84
CA GLU A 350 7.82 19.06 -8.18
C GLU A 350 7.85 18.81 -6.66
N GLN A 351 7.37 17.68 -6.15
CA GLN A 351 7.39 17.35 -4.73
C GLN A 351 7.97 15.96 -4.49
N ILE A 352 8.53 15.74 -3.30
CA ILE A 352 8.92 14.40 -2.88
C ILE A 352 7.65 13.58 -2.69
N GLY A 353 7.45 12.57 -3.51
CA GLY A 353 6.34 11.64 -3.41
C GLY A 353 6.64 10.48 -2.48
N GLU A 354 7.90 10.00 -2.45
CA GLU A 354 8.28 8.84 -1.67
C GLU A 354 9.78 8.78 -1.43
N VAL A 355 10.18 8.27 -0.25
CA VAL A 355 11.57 7.92 0.08
C VAL A 355 11.59 6.48 0.57
N ARG A 356 12.38 5.63 -0.07
CA ARG A 356 12.50 4.20 0.23
C ARG A 356 13.94 3.80 0.54
N GLY A 357 14.09 2.83 1.42
CA GLY A 357 15.34 2.16 1.73
C GLY A 357 15.29 0.66 1.43
N VAL A 358 16.17 -0.09 2.08
CA VAL A 358 16.31 -1.55 1.93
C VAL A 358 16.44 -2.25 3.28
N ALA A 359 16.01 -1.61 4.38
CA ALA A 359 16.17 -2.17 5.73
C ALA A 359 15.38 -3.46 5.93
N ASP A 360 14.18 -3.47 5.39
CA ASP A 360 13.21 -4.55 5.53
C ASP A 360 12.23 -4.56 4.34
N ASN A 361 11.24 -5.43 4.40
CA ASN A 361 10.23 -5.55 3.35
C ASN A 361 9.29 -4.33 3.24
N ASN A 362 9.21 -3.50 4.28
CA ASN A 362 8.52 -2.21 4.24
C ASN A 362 9.36 -1.12 3.58
N GLN A 363 10.58 -1.46 3.15
CA GLN A 363 11.50 -0.58 2.45
C GLN A 363 11.89 0.66 3.27
N ASN A 364 12.00 0.47 4.59
CA ASN A 364 12.44 1.53 5.48
C ASN A 364 13.89 1.92 5.20
N LEU A 365 14.23 3.16 5.56
CA LEU A 365 15.61 3.61 5.51
C LEU A 365 16.43 2.92 6.62
N GLU A 366 17.60 2.43 6.25
CA GLU A 366 18.56 1.93 7.24
C GLU A 366 19.18 3.11 8.00
N GLY A 367 19.35 2.97 9.32
CA GLY A 367 19.86 4.04 10.16
C GLY A 367 21.19 4.63 9.68
N LYS A 368 22.07 3.79 9.11
CA LYS A 368 23.38 4.21 8.58
C LYS A 368 23.31 5.15 7.37
N VAL A 369 22.24 5.10 6.59
CA VAL A 369 22.07 5.92 5.37
C VAL A 369 20.94 6.95 5.51
N ALA A 370 20.22 6.97 6.62
CA ALA A 370 19.13 7.91 6.86
C ALA A 370 19.57 9.38 6.75
N ALA A 371 20.72 9.72 7.36
CA ALA A 371 21.28 11.07 7.28
C ALA A 371 21.64 11.49 5.84
N ILE A 372 22.05 10.53 4.98
CA ILE A 372 22.36 10.78 3.58
C ILE A 372 21.06 11.10 2.82
N ALA A 373 19.97 10.41 3.13
CA ALA A 373 18.66 10.70 2.57
C ALA A 373 18.15 12.09 3.00
N GLU A 374 18.25 12.40 4.30
CA GLU A 374 17.82 13.70 4.85
C GLU A 374 18.61 14.86 4.22
N GLU A 375 19.91 14.72 4.05
CA GLU A 375 20.73 15.76 3.41
C GLU A 375 20.30 15.97 1.95
N LYS A 376 20.08 14.87 1.21
CA LYS A 376 19.63 14.98 -0.19
C LYS A 376 18.25 15.62 -0.30
N MET A 377 17.32 15.28 0.60
CA MET A 377 15.98 15.84 0.60
C MET A 377 15.97 17.36 0.76
N LYS A 378 16.91 17.96 1.51
CA LYS A 378 16.97 19.42 1.68
C LYS A 378 17.10 20.17 0.35
N ASP A 379 17.74 19.54 -0.62
CA ASP A 379 17.94 20.12 -1.96
C ASP A 379 16.73 19.94 -2.88
N LEU A 380 15.71 19.19 -2.44
CA LEU A 380 14.57 18.82 -3.27
C LEU A 380 13.30 19.60 -2.90
N PRO A 381 12.48 19.99 -3.88
CA PRO A 381 11.21 20.64 -3.61
C PRO A 381 10.30 19.76 -2.75
N GLY A 382 9.55 20.38 -1.84
CA GLY A 382 8.59 19.68 -0.98
C GLY A 382 9.20 18.94 0.22
N ALA A 383 10.49 19.11 0.51
CA ALA A 383 11.19 18.43 1.60
C ALA A 383 10.52 18.61 2.97
N GLU A 384 10.18 19.84 3.34
CA GLU A 384 9.55 20.16 4.64
C GLU A 384 8.16 19.52 4.75
N LYS A 385 7.37 19.59 3.67
CA LYS A 385 6.05 18.92 3.63
C LYS A 385 6.18 17.42 3.78
N TYR A 386 7.12 16.80 3.06
CA TYR A 386 7.38 15.36 3.16
C TYR A 386 7.81 14.95 4.58
N LYS A 387 8.73 15.72 5.18
CA LYS A 387 9.22 15.49 6.53
C LYS A 387 8.09 15.57 7.55
N LYS A 388 7.24 16.61 7.44
CA LYS A 388 6.06 16.76 8.31
C LYS A 388 5.12 15.58 8.13
N ALA A 389 4.72 15.23 6.90
CA ALA A 389 3.84 14.10 6.63
C ALA A 389 4.41 12.78 7.18
N SER A 390 5.71 12.53 7.00
CA SER A 390 6.37 11.34 7.54
C SER A 390 6.33 11.28 9.06
N THR A 391 6.56 12.41 9.73
CA THR A 391 6.50 12.51 11.20
C THR A 391 5.06 12.31 11.69
N ASP A 392 4.11 12.98 11.08
CA ASP A 392 2.70 12.91 11.43
C ASP A 392 2.15 11.48 11.27
N MET A 393 2.48 10.80 10.18
CA MET A 393 2.04 9.42 9.96
C MET A 393 2.65 8.42 10.94
N LYS A 394 3.90 8.61 11.35
CA LYS A 394 4.52 7.79 12.41
C LYS A 394 3.83 8.01 13.75
N GLN A 395 3.51 9.26 14.09
CA GLN A 395 2.80 9.59 15.32
C GLN A 395 1.37 9.04 15.30
N LEU A 396 0.66 9.16 14.18
CA LEU A 396 -0.68 8.58 14.02
C LEU A 396 -0.67 7.06 14.19
N THR A 397 0.32 6.38 13.63
CA THR A 397 0.49 4.93 13.79
C THR A 397 0.82 4.55 15.25
N ALA A 398 1.60 5.35 15.95
CA ALA A 398 1.87 5.13 17.37
C ALA A 398 0.61 5.29 18.23
N ILE A 399 -0.22 6.30 17.95
CA ILE A 399 -1.50 6.52 18.62
C ILE A 399 -2.47 5.37 18.34
N GLU A 400 -2.58 4.92 17.09
CA GLU A 400 -3.38 3.76 16.71
C GLU A 400 -2.97 2.51 17.49
N LYS A 401 -1.65 2.26 17.60
CA LYS A 401 -1.11 1.15 18.37
C LYS A 401 -1.48 1.26 19.86
N LYS A 402 -1.29 2.41 20.48
CA LYS A 402 -1.68 2.66 21.88
C LYS A 402 -3.17 2.39 22.11
N THR A 403 -4.03 2.93 21.23
CA THR A 403 -5.49 2.74 21.31
C THR A 403 -5.87 1.26 21.22
N ARG A 404 -5.25 0.49 20.31
CA ARG A 404 -5.51 -0.96 20.19
C ARG A 404 -5.09 -1.76 21.42
N HIS A 405 -4.01 -1.33 22.11
CA HIS A 405 -3.57 -1.99 23.34
C HIS A 405 -4.28 -1.49 24.61
N GLY A 406 -5.27 -0.60 24.47
CA GLY A 406 -5.96 -0.01 25.61
C GLY A 406 -5.07 0.91 26.44
N GLU A 407 -3.95 1.39 25.90
CA GLU A 407 -3.08 2.33 26.57
C GLU A 407 -3.69 3.74 26.57
N GLU A 408 -3.55 4.45 27.69
CA GLU A 408 -4.02 5.83 27.79
C GLU A 408 -3.22 6.77 26.90
N LEU A 409 -3.93 7.61 26.13
CA LEU A 409 -3.29 8.65 25.33
C LEU A 409 -2.96 9.85 26.25
N LYS A 410 -1.72 10.34 26.08
CA LYS A 410 -1.23 11.51 26.81
C LYS A 410 -1.66 12.81 26.11
N LYS A 411 -1.46 13.94 26.80
CA LYS A 411 -1.74 15.29 26.29
C LYS A 411 -1.24 15.50 24.85
N ASP A 412 0.02 15.17 24.57
CA ASP A 412 0.61 15.37 23.25
C ASP A 412 -0.04 14.49 22.17
N ASP A 413 -0.41 13.24 22.51
CA ASP A 413 -1.12 12.33 21.62
C ASP A 413 -2.51 12.89 21.27
N LEU A 414 -3.23 13.40 22.29
CA LEU A 414 -4.57 13.97 22.12
C LEU A 414 -4.51 15.29 21.36
N ALA A 415 -3.58 16.20 21.73
CA ALA A 415 -3.39 17.47 21.03
C ALA A 415 -3.08 17.26 19.54
N PHE A 416 -2.27 16.24 19.22
CA PHE A 416 -2.00 15.83 17.85
C PHE A 416 -3.25 15.24 17.18
N LEU A 417 -3.91 14.25 17.81
CA LEU A 417 -5.07 13.57 17.24
C LEU A 417 -6.21 14.56 16.93
N TYR A 418 -6.44 15.54 17.79
CA TYR A 418 -7.45 16.58 17.61
C TYR A 418 -6.96 17.79 16.77
N GLU A 419 -5.71 17.76 16.31
CA GLU A 419 -5.12 18.80 15.46
C GLU A 419 -5.13 20.20 16.09
N LEU A 420 -4.92 20.29 17.38
CA LEU A 420 -4.99 21.56 18.10
C LEU A 420 -3.85 22.52 17.71
N ASN A 421 -2.68 22.01 17.40
CA ASN A 421 -1.51 22.81 17.07
C ASN A 421 -1.34 23.00 15.56
N ALA A 422 -1.62 21.98 14.77
CA ALA A 422 -1.49 22.00 13.32
C ALA A 422 -2.27 20.84 12.68
N PRO A 423 -2.73 20.98 11.43
CA PRO A 423 -3.31 19.86 10.68
C PRO A 423 -2.34 18.69 10.54
N ILE A 424 -2.86 17.48 10.65
CA ILE A 424 -2.10 16.24 10.39
C ILE A 424 -1.92 16.11 8.86
N GLU A 425 -0.67 16.12 8.43
CA GLU A 425 -0.31 15.91 7.04
C GLU A 425 -0.14 14.43 6.74
N GLY A 426 -0.74 13.96 5.63
CA GLY A 426 -0.59 12.60 5.13
C GLY A 426 0.14 12.57 3.79
N PHE A 427 0.36 11.35 3.28
CA PHE A 427 0.85 11.15 1.92
C PHE A 427 -0.35 11.05 0.97
N GLY A 428 -0.37 11.88 -0.06
CA GLY A 428 -1.46 11.94 -1.04
C GLY A 428 -2.40 13.13 -0.88
N TYR A 429 -3.49 13.11 -1.64
CA TYR A 429 -4.46 14.22 -1.69
C TYR A 429 -5.58 14.11 -0.64
N GLU A 430 -5.73 12.96 -0.01
CA GLU A 430 -6.78 12.70 0.96
C GLU A 430 -6.25 12.64 2.38
N ARG A 431 -7.11 13.07 3.30
CA ARG A 431 -6.85 12.95 4.72
C ARG A 431 -6.87 11.49 5.15
N ASP A 432 -5.91 11.07 5.98
CA ASP A 432 -5.85 9.70 6.47
C ASP A 432 -7.14 9.34 7.24
N PRO A 433 -7.86 8.27 6.85
CA PRO A 433 -9.13 7.91 7.47
C PRO A 433 -8.99 7.53 8.95
N ARG A 434 -7.82 7.05 9.38
CA ARG A 434 -7.54 6.69 10.78
C ARG A 434 -7.75 7.85 11.73
N ILE A 435 -7.54 9.09 11.29
CA ILE A 435 -7.77 10.29 12.12
C ILE A 435 -9.23 10.33 12.58
N SER A 436 -10.17 10.14 11.66
CA SER A 436 -11.58 10.16 11.99
C SER A 436 -12.04 8.90 12.75
N GLU A 437 -11.44 7.75 12.46
CA GLU A 437 -11.74 6.47 13.12
C GLU A 437 -11.29 6.51 14.59
N LEU A 438 -10.08 6.96 14.85
CA LEU A 438 -9.55 7.11 16.21
C LEU A 438 -10.34 8.13 17.04
N ARG A 439 -10.71 9.28 16.44
CA ARG A 439 -11.55 10.28 17.11
C ARG A 439 -12.92 9.73 17.49
N LYS A 440 -13.56 8.93 16.63
CA LYS A 440 -14.87 8.31 16.91
C LYS A 440 -14.86 7.32 18.07
N GLN A 441 -13.71 6.74 18.38
CA GLN A 441 -13.54 5.80 19.51
C GLN A 441 -13.32 6.53 20.84
N ARG A 442 -13.22 7.86 20.83
CA ARG A 442 -12.89 8.65 22.01
C ARG A 442 -14.09 9.44 22.51
N ASN A 443 -14.01 9.80 23.78
CA ASN A 443 -14.95 10.73 24.42
C ASN A 443 -14.27 12.09 24.61
N PRO A 444 -14.62 13.10 23.80
CA PRO A 444 -14.01 14.43 23.91
C PRO A 444 -14.11 15.05 25.31
N GLU A 445 -15.22 14.82 26.01
CA GLU A 445 -15.44 15.35 27.37
C GLU A 445 -14.48 14.78 28.42
N GLU A 446 -13.91 13.60 28.15
CA GLU A 446 -12.89 12.97 28.98
C GLU A 446 -11.48 13.38 28.56
N ASP A 447 -11.30 13.68 27.29
CA ASP A 447 -10.00 14.03 26.72
C ASP A 447 -9.64 15.50 26.98
N MET A 448 -10.63 16.41 26.94
CA MET A 448 -10.43 17.86 27.18
C MET A 448 -9.68 18.17 28.50
N PRO A 449 -10.03 17.59 29.65
CA PRO A 449 -9.29 17.84 30.89
C PRO A 449 -7.80 17.46 30.80
N VAL A 450 -7.48 16.38 30.09
CA VAL A 450 -6.08 15.95 29.86
C VAL A 450 -5.35 16.93 28.95
N VAL A 451 -6.00 17.34 27.87
CA VAL A 451 -5.42 18.26 26.89
C VAL A 451 -5.12 19.63 27.48
N PHE A 452 -6.09 20.19 28.26
CA PHE A 452 -5.98 21.52 28.84
C PHE A 452 -5.40 21.52 30.27
N GLU A 453 -4.98 20.36 30.78
CA GLU A 453 -4.40 20.20 32.14
C GLU A 453 -5.27 20.86 33.21
N CYS A 454 -6.57 20.63 33.15
CA CYS A 454 -7.55 21.21 34.07
C CYS A 454 -8.63 20.20 34.43
N THR A 455 -9.53 20.56 35.32
CA THR A 455 -10.68 19.70 35.69
C THR A 455 -11.89 20.03 34.79
N LYS A 456 -12.87 19.12 34.70
CA LYS A 456 -14.07 19.32 33.88
C LYS A 456 -14.85 20.59 34.24
N ASP A 457 -14.91 20.94 35.51
CA ASP A 457 -15.59 22.13 36.01
C ASP A 457 -14.87 23.47 35.71
N GLN A 458 -13.63 23.37 35.23
CA GLN A 458 -12.83 24.50 34.74
C GLN A 458 -12.94 24.72 33.22
N ILE A 459 -13.76 23.89 32.52
CA ILE A 459 -14.00 24.02 31.08
C ILE A 459 -15.40 24.59 30.88
N ALA A 460 -15.50 25.69 30.12
CA ALA A 460 -16.76 26.32 29.72
C ALA A 460 -17.06 26.05 28.25
N HIS A 461 -18.28 25.65 27.92
CA HIS A 461 -18.73 25.34 26.55
C HIS A 461 -19.58 26.47 25.92
N ASN A 462 -19.97 27.42 26.73
CA ASN A 462 -20.68 28.64 26.31
C ASN A 462 -20.36 29.79 27.24
N THR A 463 -20.73 30.99 26.82
CA THR A 463 -20.40 32.22 27.55
C THR A 463 -21.04 32.34 28.94
N SER A 464 -22.12 31.63 29.22
CA SER A 464 -22.80 31.62 30.52
C SER A 464 -22.13 30.69 31.53
N GLU A 465 -21.30 29.78 31.10
CA GLU A 465 -20.54 28.88 31.97
C GLU A 465 -19.20 29.47 32.42
N ILE A 466 -18.77 30.58 31.79
CA ILE A 466 -17.53 31.26 32.16
C ILE A 466 -17.68 31.86 33.57
N LYS A 467 -16.82 31.43 34.48
CA LYS A 467 -16.79 31.87 35.89
C LYS A 467 -15.34 32.00 36.38
N GLU A 468 -15.16 32.51 37.56
CA GLU A 468 -13.85 32.55 38.22
C GLU A 468 -13.28 31.13 38.33
N GLY A 469 -12.03 30.94 37.91
CA GLY A 469 -11.37 29.61 37.83
C GLY A 469 -11.59 28.84 36.54
N THR A 470 -12.36 29.35 35.57
CA THR A 470 -12.43 28.76 34.20
C THR A 470 -11.05 28.89 33.53
N ARG A 471 -10.48 27.77 33.10
CA ARG A 471 -9.16 27.70 32.44
C ARG A 471 -9.26 27.47 30.96
N ALA A 472 -10.31 26.81 30.48
CA ALA A 472 -10.51 26.53 29.06
C ALA A 472 -11.91 26.95 28.61
N TYR A 473 -12.01 27.45 27.39
CA TYR A 473 -13.28 27.67 26.70
C TYR A 473 -13.30 26.86 25.42
N VAL A 474 -14.26 25.93 25.31
CA VAL A 474 -14.46 25.06 24.14
C VAL A 474 -15.86 25.27 23.61
N GLY A 475 -16.03 26.22 22.70
CA GLY A 475 -17.36 26.61 22.24
C GLY A 475 -17.36 27.57 21.06
N PRO A 476 -18.56 28.02 20.62
CA PRO A 476 -18.69 28.94 19.50
C PRO A 476 -18.08 30.30 19.82
N LEU A 477 -17.33 30.86 18.87
CA LEU A 477 -16.80 32.19 18.96
C LEU A 477 -17.93 33.22 18.70
N VAL A 478 -18.50 33.74 19.76
CA VAL A 478 -19.56 34.74 19.70
C VAL A 478 -18.98 36.16 19.96
N PRO A 479 -19.67 37.25 19.54
CA PRO A 479 -19.23 38.62 19.83
C PRO A 479 -18.99 38.85 21.33
N GLY A 480 -17.86 39.46 21.67
CA GLY A 480 -17.47 39.75 23.07
C GLY A 480 -16.83 38.55 23.82
N ILE A 481 -16.65 37.41 23.20
CA ILE A 481 -16.03 36.24 23.85
C ILE A 481 -14.58 36.54 24.25
N PHE A 482 -13.81 37.22 23.41
CA PHE A 482 -12.41 37.51 23.68
C PHE A 482 -12.25 38.50 24.86
N ASP A 483 -13.20 39.41 25.06
CA ASP A 483 -13.20 40.32 26.23
C ASP A 483 -13.38 39.51 27.53
N LYS A 484 -14.31 38.55 27.52
CA LYS A 484 -14.51 37.63 28.66
C LYS A 484 -13.31 36.71 28.91
N ILE A 485 -12.69 36.21 27.86
CA ILE A 485 -11.49 35.37 27.96
C ILE A 485 -10.37 36.14 28.66
N GLN A 486 -10.18 37.41 28.29
CA GLN A 486 -9.21 38.26 28.92
C GLN A 486 -9.59 38.64 30.36
N GLU A 487 -10.87 38.95 30.59
CA GLU A 487 -11.41 39.30 31.92
C GLU A 487 -11.20 38.19 32.96
N TYR A 488 -11.48 36.93 32.56
CA TYR A 488 -11.39 35.76 33.43
C TYR A 488 -10.03 35.02 33.35
N GLY A 489 -9.08 35.51 32.54
CA GLY A 489 -7.75 34.91 32.41
C GLY A 489 -7.76 33.48 31.86
N ILE A 490 -8.66 33.19 30.91
CA ILE A 490 -8.80 31.86 30.32
C ILE A 490 -7.57 31.56 29.47
N GLU A 491 -6.89 30.46 29.79
CA GLU A 491 -5.61 30.08 29.20
C GLU A 491 -5.75 29.39 27.83
N HIS A 492 -6.87 28.67 27.61
CA HIS A 492 -7.09 27.85 26.44
C HIS A 492 -8.42 28.15 25.74
N ILE A 493 -8.35 28.28 24.41
CA ILE A 493 -9.54 28.50 23.58
C ILE A 493 -9.54 27.47 22.48
N ASP A 494 -10.64 26.72 22.33
CA ASP A 494 -10.85 25.87 21.19
C ASP A 494 -12.25 26.10 20.59
N ARG A 495 -12.29 26.17 19.25
CA ARG A 495 -13.53 26.37 18.48
C ARG A 495 -14.23 25.04 18.19
N LYS A 496 -14.43 24.17 19.19
CA LYS A 496 -15.00 22.83 19.00
C LYS A 496 -14.25 21.95 17.98
N SER A 497 -12.92 22.04 17.88
CA SER A 497 -12.15 21.10 17.08
C SER A 497 -12.11 19.70 17.70
N VAL A 498 -12.53 19.58 18.96
CA VAL A 498 -12.59 18.36 19.74
C VAL A 498 -13.99 17.68 19.62
N VAL A 499 -14.83 18.03 18.64
CA VAL A 499 -16.16 17.40 18.43
C VAL A 499 -16.29 16.85 17.02
#